data_19d4ed3ba16c65d76e7b7c36a58d2ccf
#
_entry.id   19d4ed3ba16c65d76e7b7c36a58d2ccf
#
_cell.length_a   1.000
_cell.length_b   1.000
_cell.length_c   1.000
_cell.angle_alpha   90.00
_cell.angle_beta   90.00
_cell.angle_gamma   90.00
#
_symmetry.space_group_name_H-M   'P 1'
#
loop_
_entity.id
_entity.type
_entity.pdbx_description
1 polymer ?
#
loop_
_entity_poly.entity_id
_entity_poly.type
_entity_poly.pdbx_seq_one_letter_code
_entity_poly.pdbx_strand_id
1 'polypeptide(L)'
;IELYNQCVQIRDRFIAGDINAANGYVEQACQHWTRSREAWELSEAWLYGAAADYNIDPHIDSWPLDKAALVSLLSNADMMQAIGDGGAAYVSANLGYGLLGFHAIEYMLYELSADGQSSSPRDLRHTLDGTAVTNNHMIYMAAVAEDLRNQCVRLEASWAGIDNVTSEKQQILTDNELEPTLNYGEIMKNAGQAGSNYQSLTLAAQQIIQGAIDIVDEVNTQKIGRPNAGTSEEDKNYIESPYALNSVVDFADNIRSVRNAYEGLNDDASISDFVATVAPEVDTEVRNLIDECIANITAIPEPFAASAQGPEATAAMESLGKLSTALANVNSVLVNN
;
A
#
# COMPACT_ATOMS: atom_id res chain seq x y z
N ILE A 1 9.39 4.21 9.44
CA ILE A 1 10.31 5.12 10.19
C ILE A 1 11.51 5.44 9.31
N GLU A 2 12.28 4.46 8.84
CA GLU A 2 13.54 4.69 8.09
C GLU A 2 13.32 5.51 6.80
N LEU A 3 12.27 5.26 6.03
CA LEU A 3 11.94 6.06 4.86
C LEU A 3 11.79 7.54 5.22
N TYR A 4 11.03 7.85 6.26
CA TYR A 4 10.89 9.23 6.77
C TYR A 4 12.23 9.84 7.16
N ASN A 5 13.07 9.10 7.90
CA ASN A 5 14.38 9.56 8.31
C ASN A 5 15.25 9.94 7.10
N GLN A 6 15.22 9.15 6.01
CA GLN A 6 15.94 9.48 4.77
C GLN A 6 15.35 10.73 4.10
N CYS A 7 14.03 10.86 4.03
CA CYS A 7 13.39 12.05 3.45
C CYS A 7 13.76 13.35 4.19
N VAL A 8 13.88 13.29 5.51
CA VAL A 8 14.40 14.41 6.33
C VAL A 8 15.86 14.74 5.97
N GLN A 9 16.73 13.73 5.83
CA GLN A 9 18.13 13.96 5.44
C GLN A 9 18.23 14.54 4.03
N ILE A 10 17.43 14.05 3.08
CA ILE A 10 17.37 14.61 1.72
C ILE A 10 17.01 16.10 1.77
N ARG A 11 15.93 16.45 2.47
CA ARG A 11 15.48 17.84 2.66
C ARG A 11 16.59 18.71 3.23
N ASP A 12 17.17 18.31 4.33
CA ASP A 12 18.12 19.11 5.08
C ASP A 12 19.41 19.33 4.29
N ARG A 13 19.93 18.30 3.60
CA ARG A 13 21.11 18.40 2.73
C ARG A 13 20.84 19.24 1.49
N PHE A 14 19.67 19.07 0.87
CA PHE A 14 19.29 19.87 -0.29
C PHE A 14 19.18 21.35 0.05
N ILE A 15 18.50 21.71 1.13
CA ILE A 15 18.36 23.11 1.60
C ILE A 15 19.73 23.70 1.98
N ALA A 16 20.63 22.90 2.52
CA ALA A 16 22.02 23.32 2.80
C ALA A 16 22.89 23.45 1.54
N GLY A 17 22.39 23.09 0.36
CA GLY A 17 23.13 23.13 -0.92
C GLY A 17 24.08 21.95 -1.14
N ASP A 18 24.06 20.93 -0.28
CA ASP A 18 24.85 19.70 -0.42
C ASP A 18 24.09 18.64 -1.23
N ILE A 19 23.95 18.89 -2.53
CA ILE A 19 23.18 18.03 -3.42
C ILE A 19 23.79 16.63 -3.55
N ASN A 20 25.11 16.50 -3.46
CA ASN A 20 25.74 15.18 -3.53
C ASN A 20 25.39 14.30 -2.32
N ALA A 21 25.40 14.86 -1.12
CA ALA A 21 24.94 14.12 0.07
C ALA A 21 23.42 13.83 -0.01
N ALA A 22 22.61 14.79 -0.48
CA ALA A 22 21.19 14.58 -0.68
C ALA A 22 20.90 13.40 -1.62
N ASN A 23 21.59 13.31 -2.76
CA ASN A 23 21.47 12.20 -3.71
C ASN A 23 21.85 10.84 -3.09
N GLY A 24 22.85 10.77 -2.21
CA GLY A 24 23.18 9.55 -1.47
C GLY A 24 22.06 9.08 -0.54
N TYR A 25 21.29 10.02 0.01
CA TYR A 25 20.10 9.69 0.81
C TYR A 25 18.90 9.32 -0.07
N VAL A 26 18.77 9.85 -1.30
CA VAL A 26 17.73 9.40 -2.26
C VAL A 26 17.88 7.92 -2.57
N GLU A 27 19.11 7.42 -2.81
CA GLU A 27 19.38 6.00 -3.05
C GLU A 27 18.90 5.12 -1.87
N GLN A 28 19.16 5.57 -0.64
CA GLN A 28 18.72 4.87 0.58
C GLN A 28 17.20 4.95 0.75
N ALA A 29 16.61 6.12 0.48
CA ALA A 29 15.17 6.31 0.55
C ALA A 29 14.41 5.40 -0.44
N CYS A 30 14.92 5.21 -1.67
CA CYS A 30 14.35 4.27 -2.64
C CYS A 30 14.34 2.83 -2.09
N GLN A 31 15.43 2.38 -1.45
CA GLN A 31 15.48 1.04 -0.84
C GLN A 31 14.47 0.88 0.31
N HIS A 32 14.30 1.92 1.13
CA HIS A 32 13.33 1.91 2.22
C HIS A 32 11.89 2.02 1.71
N TRP A 33 11.67 2.77 0.63
CA TRP A 33 10.38 2.86 -0.03
C TRP A 33 9.95 1.48 -0.54
N THR A 34 10.80 0.79 -1.31
CA THR A 34 10.51 -0.56 -1.83
C THR A 34 10.16 -1.54 -0.72
N ARG A 35 10.94 -1.57 0.37
CA ARG A 35 10.66 -2.48 1.51
C ARG A 35 9.37 -2.13 2.25
N SER A 36 9.09 -0.84 2.40
CA SER A 36 7.87 -0.39 3.07
C SER A 36 6.64 -0.69 2.20
N ARG A 37 6.78 -0.52 0.87
CA ARG A 37 5.75 -0.84 -0.09
C ARG A 37 5.43 -2.34 -0.08
N GLU A 38 6.45 -3.20 -0.18
CA GLU A 38 6.28 -4.66 -0.04
C GLU A 38 5.51 -5.03 1.23
N ALA A 39 5.88 -4.46 2.37
CA ALA A 39 5.21 -4.74 3.63
C ALA A 39 3.74 -4.28 3.65
N TRP A 40 3.43 -3.16 2.98
CA TRP A 40 2.07 -2.66 2.82
C TRP A 40 1.24 -3.61 1.94
N GLU A 41 1.71 -3.93 0.73
CA GLU A 41 1.02 -4.81 -0.21
C GLU A 41 0.74 -6.20 0.38
N LEU A 42 1.68 -6.74 1.16
CA LEU A 42 1.51 -8.00 1.90
C LEU A 42 0.45 -7.92 3.01
N SER A 43 -0.10 -6.76 3.30
CA SER A 43 -1.15 -6.54 4.31
C SER A 43 -2.52 -6.16 3.74
N GLU A 44 -2.68 -6.01 2.44
CA GLU A 44 -3.91 -5.46 1.84
C GLU A 44 -5.14 -6.39 1.93
N ALA A 45 -4.97 -7.67 2.24
CA ALA A 45 -6.10 -8.51 2.64
C ALA A 45 -6.76 -8.07 3.96
N TRP A 46 -6.20 -7.10 4.69
CA TRP A 46 -6.69 -6.58 5.98
C TRP A 46 -7.03 -5.08 5.94
N LEU A 47 -7.52 -4.56 4.80
CA LEU A 47 -7.95 -3.15 4.66
C LEU A 47 -9.27 -2.83 5.39
N TYR A 48 -9.86 -3.79 6.09
CA TYR A 48 -10.98 -3.61 7.01
C TYR A 48 -10.50 -3.25 8.44
N GLY A 49 -11.45 -3.05 9.35
CA GLY A 49 -11.14 -2.72 10.75
C GLY A 49 -10.36 -1.41 10.84
N ALA A 50 -9.15 -1.43 11.41
CA ALA A 50 -8.38 -0.23 11.68
C ALA A 50 -8.10 0.62 10.43
N ALA A 51 -7.79 0.00 9.30
CA ALA A 51 -7.50 0.73 8.06
C ALA A 51 -8.71 1.54 7.59
N ALA A 52 -9.91 0.92 7.61
CA ALA A 52 -11.16 1.56 7.24
C ALA A 52 -11.68 2.52 8.31
N ASP A 53 -11.75 2.08 9.58
CA ASP A 53 -12.40 2.83 10.66
C ASP A 53 -11.66 4.14 10.99
N TYR A 54 -10.34 4.16 10.85
CA TYR A 54 -9.51 5.34 11.04
C TYR A 54 -9.14 6.04 9.74
N ASN A 55 -9.67 5.58 8.60
CA ASN A 55 -9.40 6.14 7.27
C ASN A 55 -7.89 6.20 6.96
N ILE A 56 -7.15 5.14 7.34
CA ILE A 56 -5.69 5.07 7.23
C ILE A 56 -5.27 4.76 5.79
N ASP A 57 -5.95 3.83 5.14
CA ASP A 57 -5.65 3.37 3.78
C ASP A 57 -5.45 4.52 2.78
N PRO A 58 -6.37 5.47 2.58
CA PRO A 58 -6.19 6.54 1.60
C PRO A 58 -5.06 7.54 1.95
N HIS A 59 -4.58 7.57 3.19
CA HIS A 59 -3.36 8.31 3.54
C HIS A 59 -2.08 7.61 3.11
N ILE A 60 -2.11 6.27 3.07
CA ILE A 60 -0.96 5.44 2.75
C ILE A 60 -0.86 5.19 1.25
N ASP A 61 -1.98 4.85 0.59
CA ASP A 61 -1.99 4.24 -0.73
C ASP A 61 -3.09 4.77 -1.65
N SER A 62 -3.04 6.05 -1.95
CA SER A 62 -3.92 6.66 -2.96
C SER A 62 -3.18 6.91 -4.27
N TRP A 63 -3.73 6.39 -5.36
CA TRP A 63 -3.23 6.62 -6.72
C TRP A 63 -4.38 6.92 -7.70
N PRO A 64 -4.11 7.48 -8.86
CA PRO A 64 -2.83 8.08 -9.28
C PRO A 64 -2.53 9.40 -8.55
N LEU A 65 -1.25 9.78 -8.51
CA LEU A 65 -0.83 11.09 -8.00
C LEU A 65 -1.54 12.22 -8.76
N ASP A 66 -2.13 13.18 -8.04
CA ASP A 66 -2.67 14.41 -8.64
C ASP A 66 -1.54 15.41 -8.93
N LYS A 67 -0.89 15.23 -10.09
CA LYS A 67 0.21 16.10 -10.52
C LYS A 67 -0.21 17.57 -10.67
N ALA A 68 -1.44 17.84 -11.11
CA ALA A 68 -1.90 19.20 -11.33
C ALA A 68 -2.08 19.93 -9.98
N ALA A 69 -2.68 19.26 -9.01
CA ALA A 69 -2.78 19.77 -7.65
C ALA A 69 -1.39 19.93 -7.01
N LEU A 70 -0.46 19.00 -7.24
CA LEU A 70 0.91 19.08 -6.73
C LEU A 70 1.66 20.31 -7.26
N VAL A 71 1.63 20.57 -8.56
CA VAL A 71 2.25 21.75 -9.17
C VAL A 71 1.66 23.04 -8.57
N SER A 72 0.32 23.08 -8.39
CA SER A 72 -0.36 24.21 -7.78
C SER A 72 0.08 24.41 -6.33
N LEU A 73 0.16 23.33 -5.54
CA LEU A 73 0.59 23.33 -4.15
C LEU A 73 2.03 23.88 -4.01
N LEU A 74 2.97 23.31 -4.77
CA LEU A 74 4.38 23.69 -4.71
C LEU A 74 4.66 25.13 -5.11
N SER A 75 3.75 25.72 -5.89
CA SER A 75 3.81 27.13 -6.31
C SER A 75 3.13 28.10 -5.34
N ASN A 76 2.38 27.58 -4.35
CA ASN A 76 1.65 28.39 -3.38
C ASN A 76 2.50 28.65 -2.13
N ALA A 77 3.02 29.86 -1.99
CA ALA A 77 3.93 30.22 -0.90
C ALA A 77 3.29 30.07 0.49
N ASP A 78 2.01 30.43 0.64
CA ASP A 78 1.32 30.37 1.93
C ASP A 78 1.08 28.92 2.36
N MET A 79 0.70 28.04 1.43
CA MET A 79 0.54 26.60 1.70
C MET A 79 1.88 25.95 2.01
N MET A 80 2.93 26.28 1.26
CA MET A 80 4.27 25.74 1.52
C MET A 80 4.84 26.20 2.86
N GLN A 81 4.57 27.44 3.26
CA GLN A 81 4.89 27.92 4.61
C GLN A 81 4.14 27.11 5.68
N ALA A 82 2.84 26.91 5.49
CA ALA A 82 2.02 26.13 6.43
C ALA A 82 2.46 24.66 6.52
N ILE A 83 2.88 24.02 5.42
CA ILE A 83 3.47 22.68 5.42
C ILE A 83 4.81 22.69 6.19
N GLY A 84 5.65 23.69 5.96
CA GLY A 84 6.93 23.82 6.66
C GLY A 84 6.78 23.99 8.17
N ASP A 85 5.75 24.70 8.61
CA ASP A 85 5.48 24.96 10.02
C ASP A 85 4.73 23.79 10.71
N GLY A 86 3.80 23.14 9.98
CA GLY A 86 2.86 22.17 10.53
C GLY A 86 3.18 20.70 10.22
N GLY A 87 4.12 20.41 9.30
CA GLY A 87 4.56 19.04 8.97
C GLY A 87 3.41 18.09 8.65
N ALA A 88 3.48 16.87 9.17
CA ALA A 88 2.49 15.82 9.00
C ALA A 88 1.07 16.26 9.41
N ALA A 89 0.92 16.98 10.50
CA ALA A 89 -0.40 17.41 10.98
C ALA A 89 -1.11 18.31 9.95
N TYR A 90 -0.36 19.19 9.28
CA TYR A 90 -0.93 20.04 8.25
C TYR A 90 -1.30 19.26 6.99
N VAL A 91 -0.40 18.43 6.47
CA VAL A 91 -0.65 17.68 5.22
C VAL A 91 -1.78 16.68 5.40
N SER A 92 -1.83 15.99 6.52
CA SER A 92 -2.89 15.03 6.88
C SER A 92 -4.26 15.67 6.92
N ALA A 93 -4.37 16.89 7.47
CA ALA A 93 -5.64 17.57 7.66
C ALA A 93 -6.11 18.38 6.44
N ASN A 94 -5.21 18.78 5.53
CA ASN A 94 -5.52 19.79 4.51
C ASN A 94 -5.26 19.37 3.06
N LEU A 95 -4.51 18.29 2.81
CA LEU A 95 -4.26 17.83 1.45
C LEU A 95 -5.24 16.73 1.04
N GLY A 96 -5.56 16.68 -0.25
CA GLY A 96 -6.29 15.55 -0.83
C GLY A 96 -5.40 14.28 -0.87
N TYR A 97 -6.01 13.12 -0.77
CA TYR A 97 -5.30 11.83 -0.73
C TYR A 97 -4.36 11.60 -1.92
N GLY A 98 -4.73 12.07 -3.11
CA GLY A 98 -3.85 12.03 -4.29
C GLY A 98 -2.56 12.87 -4.17
N LEU A 99 -2.31 13.51 -3.02
CA LEU A 99 -1.08 14.23 -2.67
C LEU A 99 -0.38 13.61 -1.45
N LEU A 100 -0.80 12.44 -0.98
CA LEU A 100 -0.27 11.77 0.21
C LEU A 100 0.30 10.40 -0.14
N GLY A 101 0.90 9.75 0.84
CA GLY A 101 1.26 8.36 0.79
C GLY A 101 2.46 8.00 -0.08
N PHE A 102 2.49 6.71 -0.42
CA PHE A 102 3.61 6.10 -1.15
C PHE A 102 3.85 6.73 -2.52
N HIS A 103 2.78 7.00 -3.30
CA HIS A 103 2.91 7.44 -4.69
C HIS A 103 3.36 8.89 -4.82
N ALA A 104 3.03 9.73 -3.84
CA ALA A 104 3.56 11.07 -3.75
C ALA A 104 5.08 11.09 -3.46
N ILE A 105 5.54 10.19 -2.58
CA ILE A 105 6.95 10.03 -2.25
C ILE A 105 7.71 9.36 -3.41
N GLU A 106 7.12 8.34 -4.03
CA GLU A 106 7.65 7.65 -5.21
C GLU A 106 8.01 8.63 -6.33
N TYR A 107 7.08 9.51 -6.67
CA TYR A 107 7.28 10.53 -7.69
C TYR A 107 8.45 11.47 -7.41
N MET A 108 8.72 11.74 -6.12
CA MET A 108 9.86 12.56 -5.72
C MET A 108 11.20 11.81 -5.75
N LEU A 109 11.17 10.49 -5.43
CA LEU A 109 12.37 9.68 -5.25
C LEU A 109 12.89 9.04 -6.53
N TYR A 110 12.00 8.70 -7.48
CA TYR A 110 12.37 7.95 -8.68
C TYR A 110 12.34 8.81 -9.94
N GLU A 111 13.19 8.50 -10.89
CA GLU A 111 13.13 9.05 -12.24
C GLU A 111 13.19 7.96 -13.29
N LEU A 112 12.35 8.11 -14.30
CA LEU A 112 12.31 7.22 -15.45
C LEU A 112 13.37 7.63 -16.48
N SER A 113 13.93 6.63 -17.18
CA SER A 113 14.69 6.87 -18.42
C SER A 113 13.81 7.60 -19.44
N ALA A 114 14.45 8.25 -20.43
CA ALA A 114 13.76 9.05 -21.45
C ALA A 114 12.73 8.23 -22.28
N ASP A 115 12.93 6.92 -22.38
CA ASP A 115 12.01 5.98 -23.05
C ASP A 115 11.01 5.33 -22.09
N GLY A 116 11.08 5.65 -20.80
CA GLY A 116 10.20 5.08 -19.76
C GLY A 116 10.42 3.60 -19.46
N GLN A 117 11.51 2.98 -19.95
CA GLN A 117 11.73 1.54 -19.84
C GLN A 117 12.55 1.13 -18.61
N SER A 118 13.13 2.08 -17.91
CA SER A 118 13.86 1.83 -16.67
C SER A 118 13.64 2.93 -15.66
N SER A 119 13.83 2.60 -14.40
CA SER A 119 13.73 3.50 -13.25
C SER A 119 15.06 3.55 -12.50
N SER A 120 15.34 4.68 -11.89
CA SER A 120 16.51 4.87 -11.03
C SER A 120 16.22 5.87 -9.92
N PRO A 121 17.00 5.86 -8.81
CA PRO A 121 16.97 6.95 -7.85
C PRO A 121 17.18 8.29 -8.53
N ARG A 122 16.32 9.27 -8.23
CA ARG A 122 16.37 10.59 -8.83
C ARG A 122 17.68 11.32 -8.51
N ASP A 123 18.27 11.90 -9.54
CA ASP A 123 19.31 12.94 -9.35
C ASP A 123 18.62 14.30 -9.15
N LEU A 124 18.75 14.88 -7.97
CA LEU A 124 18.12 16.16 -7.61
C LEU A 124 18.64 17.38 -8.40
N ARG A 125 19.65 17.17 -9.23
CA ARG A 125 20.10 18.17 -10.23
C ARG A 125 19.28 18.15 -11.50
N HIS A 126 18.58 17.05 -11.76
CA HIS A 126 17.67 16.93 -12.90
C HIS A 126 16.35 17.65 -12.64
N THR A 127 15.64 17.95 -13.71
CA THR A 127 14.30 18.52 -13.60
C THR A 127 13.26 17.44 -13.29
N LEU A 128 12.19 17.83 -12.60
CA LEU A 128 10.99 17.05 -12.39
C LEU A 128 9.90 17.60 -13.32
N ASP A 129 9.47 16.83 -14.29
CA ASP A 129 8.54 17.24 -15.35
C ASP A 129 8.93 18.60 -16.01
N GLY A 130 10.22 18.79 -16.28
CA GLY A 130 10.77 20.00 -16.90
C GLY A 130 10.98 21.18 -15.96
N THR A 131 10.66 21.04 -14.66
CA THR A 131 10.82 22.08 -13.65
C THR A 131 11.96 21.73 -12.70
N ALA A 132 12.78 22.72 -12.32
CA ALA A 132 13.87 22.51 -11.37
C ALA A 132 13.30 22.07 -10.00
N VAL A 133 13.95 21.08 -9.39
CA VAL A 133 13.66 20.70 -8.01
C VAL A 133 14.03 21.86 -7.07
N THR A 134 13.16 22.15 -6.12
CA THR A 134 13.29 23.28 -5.18
C THR A 134 13.16 22.85 -3.74
N ASN A 135 13.43 23.75 -2.80
CA ASN A 135 13.20 23.51 -1.37
C ASN A 135 11.76 23.09 -1.08
N ASN A 136 10.77 23.62 -1.82
CA ASN A 136 9.37 23.27 -1.63
C ASN A 136 9.10 21.79 -1.89
N HIS A 137 9.72 21.20 -2.91
CA HIS A 137 9.62 19.76 -3.17
C HIS A 137 10.11 18.93 -1.98
N MET A 138 11.24 19.33 -1.41
CA MET A 138 11.86 18.60 -0.28
C MET A 138 11.08 18.78 1.03
N ILE A 139 10.54 19.97 1.28
CA ILE A 139 9.67 20.25 2.43
C ILE A 139 8.39 19.41 2.34
N TYR A 140 7.74 19.43 1.17
CA TYR A 140 6.55 18.63 0.93
C TYR A 140 6.81 17.13 1.09
N MET A 141 7.84 16.59 0.42
CA MET A 141 8.19 15.16 0.52
C MET A 141 8.43 14.72 1.96
N ALA A 142 9.15 15.52 2.75
CA ALA A 142 9.43 15.17 4.15
C ALA A 142 8.15 15.18 5.01
N ALA A 143 7.24 16.14 4.81
CA ALA A 143 5.97 16.21 5.54
C ALA A 143 5.03 15.05 5.18
N VAL A 144 4.95 14.66 3.89
CA VAL A 144 4.16 13.50 3.45
C VAL A 144 4.76 12.19 3.97
N ALA A 145 6.10 12.07 3.99
CA ALA A 145 6.75 10.89 4.55
C ALA A 145 6.54 10.77 6.07
N GLU A 146 6.40 11.90 6.76
CA GLU A 146 6.03 11.94 8.18
C GLU A 146 4.62 11.44 8.42
N ASP A 147 3.63 11.90 7.61
CA ASP A 147 2.25 11.42 7.68
C ASP A 147 2.18 9.93 7.37
N LEU A 148 2.81 9.45 6.30
CA LEU A 148 2.90 8.04 5.96
C LEU A 148 3.44 7.21 7.13
N ARG A 149 4.55 7.63 7.76
CA ARG A 149 5.09 7.00 8.98
C ARG A 149 4.05 6.92 10.09
N ASN A 150 3.36 8.04 10.35
CA ASN A 150 2.40 8.15 11.44
C ASN A 150 1.21 7.21 11.22
N GLN A 151 0.68 7.13 10.00
CA GLN A 151 -0.45 6.25 9.66
C GLN A 151 -0.04 4.78 9.72
N CYS A 152 1.13 4.40 9.23
CA CYS A 152 1.64 3.02 9.36
C CYS A 152 1.81 2.61 10.83
N VAL A 153 2.37 3.50 11.68
CA VAL A 153 2.52 3.22 13.12
C VAL A 153 1.16 3.12 13.81
N ARG A 154 0.20 3.97 13.43
CA ARG A 154 -1.18 3.90 13.93
C ARG A 154 -1.83 2.57 13.56
N LEU A 155 -1.68 2.12 12.31
CA LEU A 155 -2.22 0.86 11.84
C LEU A 155 -1.65 -0.33 12.63
N GLU A 156 -0.33 -0.39 12.77
CA GLU A 156 0.34 -1.45 13.57
C GLU A 156 -0.17 -1.47 15.01
N ALA A 157 -0.20 -0.32 15.68
CA ALA A 157 -0.67 -0.23 17.07
C ALA A 157 -2.15 -0.56 17.22
N SER A 158 -2.95 -0.29 16.19
CA SER A 158 -4.38 -0.64 16.17
C SER A 158 -4.62 -2.15 16.12
N TRP A 159 -3.78 -2.89 15.40
CA TRP A 159 -3.88 -4.34 15.32
C TRP A 159 -3.16 -5.06 16.46
N ALA A 160 -1.94 -4.65 16.77
CA ALA A 160 -1.14 -5.28 17.80
C ALA A 160 -1.57 -4.90 19.23
N GLY A 161 -2.16 -3.72 19.41
CA GLY A 161 -2.35 -3.05 20.67
C GLY A 161 -1.19 -2.12 21.00
N ILE A 162 -1.48 -0.92 21.53
CA ILE A 162 -0.49 0.13 21.80
C ILE A 162 0.62 -0.33 22.76
N ASP A 163 0.32 -1.21 23.72
CA ASP A 163 1.31 -1.73 24.67
C ASP A 163 2.28 -2.74 24.04
N ASN A 164 2.01 -3.22 22.83
CA ASN A 164 2.81 -4.22 22.12
C ASN A 164 3.70 -3.62 21.01
N VAL A 165 3.64 -2.31 20.80
CA VAL A 165 4.58 -1.61 19.92
C VAL A 165 5.73 -1.00 20.70
N THR A 166 6.83 -0.65 20.02
CA THR A 166 8.01 -0.07 20.68
C THR A 166 7.71 1.28 21.33
N SER A 167 8.51 1.68 22.34
CA SER A 167 8.36 2.98 22.99
C SER A 167 8.51 4.15 22.00
N GLU A 168 9.34 4.02 20.96
CA GLU A 168 9.45 5.01 19.87
C GLU A 168 8.12 5.17 19.13
N LYS A 169 7.46 4.06 18.79
CA LYS A 169 6.16 4.09 18.10
C LYS A 169 5.05 4.64 19.01
N GLN A 170 5.06 4.29 20.30
CA GLN A 170 4.14 4.88 21.28
C GLN A 170 4.30 6.39 21.35
N GLN A 171 5.58 6.87 21.40
CA GLN A 171 5.86 8.31 21.44
C GLN A 171 5.38 9.02 20.16
N ILE A 172 5.60 8.42 18.98
CA ILE A 172 5.09 8.95 17.70
C ILE A 172 3.57 9.13 17.77
N LEU A 173 2.84 8.13 18.28
CA LEU A 173 1.37 8.21 18.39
C LEU A 173 0.94 9.31 19.36
N THR A 174 1.57 9.41 20.51
CA THR A 174 1.25 10.41 21.53
C THR A 174 1.55 11.83 21.04
N ASP A 175 2.71 12.06 20.41
CA ASP A 175 3.11 13.36 19.89
C ASP A 175 2.19 13.87 18.77
N ASN A 176 1.52 12.97 18.06
CA ASN A 176 0.62 13.27 16.95
C ASN A 176 -0.88 13.09 17.28
N GLU A 177 -1.24 12.76 18.52
CA GLU A 177 -2.62 12.50 18.97
C GLU A 177 -3.32 11.40 18.15
N LEU A 178 -2.58 10.32 17.83
CA LEU A 178 -3.02 9.22 16.96
C LEU A 178 -3.17 7.87 17.68
N GLU A 179 -3.22 7.87 19.03
CA GLU A 179 -3.38 6.65 19.79
C GLU A 179 -4.69 5.93 19.41
N PRO A 180 -4.62 4.64 19.04
CA PRO A 180 -5.83 3.87 18.74
C PRO A 180 -6.64 3.61 20.01
N THR A 181 -7.96 3.70 19.89
CA THR A 181 -8.90 3.41 21.00
C THR A 181 -9.30 1.96 21.07
N LEU A 182 -9.04 1.17 20.03
CA LEU A 182 -9.40 -0.24 19.92
C LEU A 182 -8.14 -1.07 19.62
N ASN A 183 -8.18 -2.34 20.04
CA ASN A 183 -7.23 -3.37 19.66
C ASN A 183 -7.95 -4.38 18.76
N TYR A 184 -7.80 -4.25 17.45
CA TYR A 184 -8.50 -5.07 16.45
C TYR A 184 -8.04 -6.53 16.49
N GLY A 185 -6.78 -6.80 16.78
CA GLY A 185 -6.28 -8.16 16.96
C GLY A 185 -6.96 -8.88 18.13
N GLU A 186 -7.09 -8.22 19.28
CA GLU A 186 -7.81 -8.79 20.43
C GLU A 186 -9.32 -8.92 20.16
N ILE A 187 -9.92 -7.99 19.44
CA ILE A 187 -11.33 -8.08 19.02
C ILE A 187 -11.55 -9.34 18.17
N MET A 188 -10.67 -9.63 17.20
CA MET A 188 -10.76 -10.83 16.39
C MET A 188 -10.48 -12.10 17.19
N LYS A 189 -9.43 -12.14 18.00
CA LYS A 189 -9.09 -13.29 18.87
C LYS A 189 -10.21 -13.68 19.81
N ASN A 190 -10.95 -12.70 20.31
CA ASN A 190 -12.05 -12.89 21.23
C ASN A 190 -13.42 -13.07 20.53
N ALA A 191 -13.44 -13.41 19.24
CA ALA A 191 -14.68 -13.65 18.52
C ALA A 191 -15.58 -14.68 19.24
N GLY A 192 -16.85 -14.37 19.37
CA GLY A 192 -17.82 -15.17 20.15
C GLY A 192 -17.80 -14.93 21.66
N GLN A 193 -16.93 -14.04 22.14
CA GLN A 193 -16.83 -13.68 23.57
C GLN A 193 -17.26 -12.23 23.83
N ALA A 194 -17.48 -11.90 25.09
CA ALA A 194 -17.83 -10.55 25.51
C ALA A 194 -16.68 -9.59 25.17
N GLY A 195 -16.99 -8.45 24.56
CA GLY A 195 -16.03 -7.43 24.16
C GLY A 195 -15.57 -7.53 22.69
N SER A 196 -15.94 -8.60 21.96
CA SER A 196 -15.72 -8.70 20.53
C SER A 196 -16.94 -8.22 19.74
N ASN A 197 -16.68 -7.53 18.62
CA ASN A 197 -17.72 -7.19 17.65
C ASN A 197 -18.14 -8.41 16.80
N TYR A 198 -17.33 -9.45 16.74
CA TYR A 198 -17.63 -10.71 16.06
C TYR A 198 -18.38 -11.67 16.99
N GLN A 199 -19.63 -11.99 16.63
CA GLN A 199 -20.50 -12.83 17.45
C GLN A 199 -20.09 -14.31 17.44
N SER A 200 -19.22 -14.73 16.51
CA SER A 200 -18.68 -16.10 16.41
C SER A 200 -17.33 -16.12 15.74
N LEU A 201 -16.58 -17.21 15.92
CA LEU A 201 -15.34 -17.47 15.17
C LEU A 201 -15.59 -17.52 13.66
N THR A 202 -16.73 -18.11 13.26
CA THR A 202 -17.13 -18.15 11.84
C THR A 202 -17.23 -16.75 11.23
N LEU A 203 -17.85 -15.79 11.94
CA LEU A 203 -17.96 -14.42 11.45
C LEU A 203 -16.60 -13.72 11.36
N ALA A 204 -15.69 -13.97 12.26
CA ALA A 204 -14.33 -13.46 12.18
C ALA A 204 -13.57 -14.07 11.00
N ALA A 205 -13.65 -15.37 10.78
CA ALA A 205 -13.05 -16.05 9.64
C ALA A 205 -13.65 -15.57 8.30
N GLN A 206 -14.96 -15.36 8.25
CA GLN A 206 -15.61 -14.78 7.06
C GLN A 206 -15.13 -13.36 6.76
N GLN A 207 -14.84 -12.54 7.79
CA GLN A 207 -14.28 -11.22 7.57
C GLN A 207 -12.87 -11.29 6.95
N ILE A 208 -12.04 -12.25 7.38
CA ILE A 208 -10.70 -12.47 6.80
C ILE A 208 -10.84 -12.86 5.32
N ILE A 209 -11.73 -13.82 5.01
CA ILE A 209 -11.97 -14.23 3.62
C ILE A 209 -12.56 -13.10 2.79
N GLN A 210 -13.44 -12.27 3.36
CA GLN A 210 -13.99 -11.13 2.64
C GLN A 210 -12.89 -10.11 2.28
N GLY A 211 -11.98 -9.78 3.21
CA GLY A 211 -10.83 -8.93 2.90
C GLY A 211 -9.93 -9.51 1.81
N ALA A 212 -9.74 -10.83 1.81
CA ALA A 212 -9.01 -11.52 0.73
C ALA A 212 -9.75 -11.42 -0.64
N ILE A 213 -11.08 -11.53 -0.64
CA ILE A 213 -11.89 -11.34 -1.87
C ILE A 213 -11.78 -9.90 -2.36
N ASP A 214 -11.90 -8.93 -1.46
CA ASP A 214 -11.91 -7.50 -1.80
C ASP A 214 -10.61 -7.11 -2.50
N ILE A 215 -9.44 -7.52 -2.01
CA ILE A 215 -8.17 -7.21 -2.68
C ILE A 215 -8.00 -8.00 -4.00
N VAL A 216 -8.44 -9.25 -4.08
CA VAL A 216 -8.43 -9.99 -5.37
C VAL A 216 -9.27 -9.27 -6.42
N ASP A 217 -10.45 -8.81 -6.05
CA ASP A 217 -11.35 -8.09 -6.95
C ASP A 217 -10.79 -6.71 -7.33
N GLU A 218 -10.10 -6.03 -6.42
CA GLU A 218 -9.43 -4.77 -6.69
C GLU A 218 -8.27 -4.94 -7.69
N VAL A 219 -7.39 -5.91 -7.47
CA VAL A 219 -6.32 -6.24 -8.43
C VAL A 219 -6.91 -6.58 -9.80
N ASN A 220 -7.96 -7.40 -9.82
CA ASN A 220 -8.62 -7.83 -11.05
C ASN A 220 -9.29 -6.68 -11.82
N THR A 221 -10.04 -5.82 -11.11
CA THR A 221 -10.93 -4.86 -11.77
C THR A 221 -10.36 -3.44 -11.86
N GLN A 222 -9.51 -3.04 -10.89
CA GLN A 222 -8.94 -1.70 -10.81
C GLN A 222 -7.47 -1.70 -11.22
N LYS A 223 -6.61 -2.40 -10.46
CA LYS A 223 -5.15 -2.30 -10.64
C LYS A 223 -4.71 -2.83 -12.02
N ILE A 224 -5.19 -4.00 -12.44
CA ILE A 224 -4.93 -4.57 -13.79
C ILE A 224 -6.06 -4.25 -14.76
N GLY A 225 -7.30 -4.37 -14.33
CA GLY A 225 -8.48 -4.35 -15.21
C GLY A 225 -8.73 -3.01 -15.88
N ARG A 226 -8.61 -1.89 -15.18
CA ARG A 226 -8.78 -0.56 -15.79
C ARG A 226 -7.75 -0.30 -16.89
N PRO A 227 -6.43 -0.45 -16.66
CA PRO A 227 -5.43 -0.29 -17.72
C PRO A 227 -5.58 -1.31 -18.88
N ASN A 228 -6.01 -2.55 -18.58
CA ASN A 228 -6.15 -3.60 -19.60
C ASN A 228 -7.35 -3.36 -20.52
N ALA A 229 -8.55 -3.18 -19.94
CA ALA A 229 -9.82 -3.14 -20.69
C ALA A 229 -10.34 -1.72 -20.91
N GLY A 230 -9.79 -0.72 -20.23
CA GLY A 230 -10.25 0.66 -20.30
C GLY A 230 -10.01 1.29 -21.66
N THR A 231 -10.95 2.11 -22.10
CA THR A 231 -10.89 2.81 -23.38
C THR A 231 -10.53 4.29 -23.26
N SER A 232 -10.74 4.86 -22.07
CA SER A 232 -10.36 6.25 -21.78
C SER A 232 -8.84 6.37 -21.51
N GLU A 233 -8.30 7.56 -21.74
CA GLU A 233 -6.90 7.84 -21.35
C GLU A 233 -6.74 7.81 -19.81
N GLU A 234 -7.78 8.13 -19.06
CA GLU A 234 -7.78 8.01 -17.61
C GLU A 234 -7.57 6.56 -17.17
N ASP A 235 -8.34 5.62 -17.74
CA ASP A 235 -8.21 4.20 -17.40
C ASP A 235 -6.84 3.63 -17.80
N LYS A 236 -6.36 3.97 -19.00
CA LYS A 236 -5.04 3.50 -19.48
C LYS A 236 -3.87 4.01 -18.64
N ASN A 237 -4.03 5.20 -18.06
CA ASN A 237 -3.03 5.83 -17.20
C ASN A 237 -3.28 5.56 -15.70
N TYR A 238 -4.25 4.70 -15.37
CA TYR A 238 -4.51 4.28 -14.00
C TYR A 238 -3.51 3.22 -13.56
N ILE A 239 -2.23 3.64 -13.50
CA ILE A 239 -1.09 2.77 -13.21
C ILE A 239 -0.60 3.05 -11.80
N GLU A 240 -0.52 2.01 -11.00
CA GLU A 240 0.06 2.03 -9.66
C GLU A 240 1.60 1.88 -9.75
N SER A 241 2.34 2.56 -8.87
CA SER A 241 3.82 2.55 -8.82
C SER A 241 4.53 2.77 -10.17
N PRO A 242 4.11 3.77 -10.99
CA PRO A 242 4.60 3.93 -12.35
C PRO A 242 6.03 4.49 -12.43
N TYR A 243 6.54 5.13 -11.36
CA TYR A 243 7.87 5.74 -11.36
C TYR A 243 8.94 4.80 -10.85
N ALA A 244 8.61 3.96 -9.88
CA ALA A 244 9.47 2.88 -9.39
C ALA A 244 9.51 1.68 -10.35
N LEU A 245 8.53 1.57 -11.26
CA LEU A 245 8.24 0.39 -12.07
C LEU A 245 8.05 -0.84 -11.19
N ASN A 246 7.18 -0.72 -10.17
CA ASN A 246 6.96 -1.76 -9.17
C ASN A 246 5.57 -2.39 -9.25
N SER A 247 4.74 -2.00 -10.22
CA SER A 247 3.33 -2.38 -10.33
C SER A 247 3.12 -3.90 -10.25
N VAL A 248 3.87 -4.67 -11.04
CA VAL A 248 3.71 -6.15 -11.11
C VAL A 248 4.12 -6.80 -9.78
N VAL A 249 5.10 -6.25 -9.09
CA VAL A 249 5.52 -6.72 -7.76
C VAL A 249 4.41 -6.43 -6.75
N ASP A 250 3.86 -5.23 -6.75
CA ASP A 250 2.77 -4.80 -5.87
C ASP A 250 1.55 -5.73 -6.04
N PHE A 251 1.11 -5.97 -7.27
CA PHE A 251 -0.03 -6.87 -7.55
C PHE A 251 0.22 -8.31 -7.10
N ALA A 252 1.45 -8.81 -7.27
CA ALA A 252 1.82 -10.14 -6.80
C ALA A 252 1.83 -10.22 -5.26
N ASP A 253 2.26 -9.14 -4.57
CA ASP A 253 2.26 -9.05 -3.12
C ASP A 253 0.85 -8.93 -2.55
N ASN A 254 -0.09 -8.27 -3.26
CA ASN A 254 -1.51 -8.33 -2.91
C ASN A 254 -2.01 -9.78 -2.86
N ILE A 255 -1.67 -10.61 -3.83
CA ILE A 255 -2.11 -12.01 -3.82
C ILE A 255 -1.31 -12.85 -2.80
N ARG A 256 -0.09 -12.48 -2.47
CA ARG A 256 0.62 -13.05 -1.31
C ARG A 256 -0.05 -12.65 0.01
N SER A 257 -0.65 -11.46 0.12
CA SER A 257 -1.46 -11.10 1.29
C SER A 257 -2.69 -12.00 1.44
N VAL A 258 -3.33 -12.37 0.32
CA VAL A 258 -4.42 -13.36 0.29
C VAL A 258 -3.95 -14.72 0.80
N ARG A 259 -2.76 -15.18 0.35
CA ARG A 259 -2.14 -16.40 0.87
C ARG A 259 -1.96 -16.33 2.37
N ASN A 260 -1.39 -15.24 2.88
CA ASN A 260 -1.16 -15.04 4.30
C ASN A 260 -2.47 -15.07 5.11
N ALA A 261 -3.55 -14.50 4.55
CA ALA A 261 -4.87 -14.51 5.18
C ALA A 261 -5.51 -15.90 5.21
N TYR A 262 -5.32 -16.69 4.16
CA TYR A 262 -5.93 -18.02 4.03
C TYR A 262 -5.10 -19.13 4.68
N GLU A 263 -3.78 -19.18 4.40
CA GLU A 263 -2.88 -20.24 4.86
C GLU A 263 -2.19 -19.92 6.20
N GLY A 264 -2.25 -18.64 6.67
CA GLY A 264 -1.50 -18.18 7.85
C GLY A 264 -0.05 -17.85 7.55
N LEU A 265 0.63 -17.23 8.52
CA LEU A 265 2.03 -16.78 8.39
C LEU A 265 3.04 -17.73 9.05
N ASN A 266 2.59 -18.60 9.93
CA ASN A 266 3.42 -19.53 10.71
C ASN A 266 2.74 -20.90 10.72
N ASP A 267 3.34 -21.86 11.40
CA ASP A 267 2.78 -23.21 11.60
C ASP A 267 1.58 -23.22 12.58
N ASP A 268 0.94 -22.10 12.80
CA ASP A 268 -0.30 -21.99 13.61
C ASP A 268 -1.53 -22.37 12.78
N ALA A 269 -2.62 -22.71 13.44
CA ALA A 269 -3.88 -23.08 12.79
C ALA A 269 -4.39 -21.97 11.86
N SER A 270 -4.77 -22.33 10.65
CA SER A 270 -5.22 -21.42 9.58
C SER A 270 -6.66 -21.74 9.14
N ILE A 271 -7.23 -20.86 8.30
CA ILE A 271 -8.51 -21.14 7.63
C ILE A 271 -8.33 -22.32 6.66
N SER A 272 -7.20 -22.41 5.96
CA SER A 272 -6.84 -23.52 5.08
C SER A 272 -6.88 -24.86 5.82
N ASP A 273 -6.31 -24.97 7.03
CA ASP A 273 -6.32 -26.21 7.81
C ASP A 273 -7.75 -26.67 8.15
N PHE A 274 -8.63 -25.73 8.51
CA PHE A 274 -10.02 -26.04 8.75
C PHE A 274 -10.71 -26.52 7.46
N VAL A 275 -10.57 -25.78 6.37
CA VAL A 275 -11.19 -26.11 5.08
C VAL A 275 -10.66 -27.43 4.55
N ALA A 276 -9.36 -27.71 4.65
CA ALA A 276 -8.76 -29.00 4.27
C ALA A 276 -9.36 -30.18 5.03
N THR A 277 -9.83 -29.96 6.26
CA THR A 277 -10.47 -31.00 7.08
C THR A 277 -11.89 -31.31 6.63
N VAL A 278 -12.69 -30.29 6.24
CA VAL A 278 -14.12 -30.43 5.96
C VAL A 278 -14.47 -30.44 4.47
N ALA A 279 -13.61 -29.84 3.61
CA ALA A 279 -13.79 -29.73 2.17
C ALA A 279 -12.42 -29.66 1.44
N PRO A 280 -11.64 -30.76 1.46
CA PRO A 280 -10.26 -30.79 0.97
C PRO A 280 -10.09 -30.40 -0.52
N GLU A 281 -11.11 -30.61 -1.33
CA GLU A 281 -11.13 -30.18 -2.73
C GLU A 281 -11.18 -28.66 -2.87
N VAL A 282 -11.92 -27.96 -1.98
CA VAL A 282 -12.01 -26.50 -1.97
C VAL A 282 -10.67 -25.90 -1.53
N ASP A 283 -10.04 -26.46 -0.49
CA ASP A 283 -8.72 -26.03 -0.05
C ASP A 283 -7.68 -26.17 -1.15
N THR A 284 -7.65 -27.34 -1.80
CA THR A 284 -6.72 -27.61 -2.90
C THR A 284 -6.94 -26.63 -4.07
N GLU A 285 -8.18 -26.32 -4.43
CA GLU A 285 -8.53 -25.37 -5.48
C GLU A 285 -8.02 -23.96 -5.14
N VAL A 286 -8.30 -23.45 -3.93
CA VAL A 286 -7.89 -22.10 -3.50
C VAL A 286 -6.37 -21.96 -3.53
N ARG A 287 -5.62 -22.90 -2.96
CA ARG A 287 -4.15 -22.87 -2.92
C ARG A 287 -3.54 -22.89 -4.33
N ASN A 288 -4.05 -23.76 -5.22
CA ASN A 288 -3.59 -23.81 -6.60
C ASN A 288 -3.88 -22.50 -7.35
N LEU A 289 -5.04 -21.88 -7.11
CA LEU A 289 -5.40 -20.62 -7.76
C LEU A 289 -4.57 -19.44 -7.22
N ILE A 290 -4.23 -19.41 -5.95
CA ILE A 290 -3.27 -18.42 -5.40
C ILE A 290 -1.94 -18.54 -6.13
N ASP A 291 -1.40 -19.75 -6.29
CA ASP A 291 -0.14 -19.98 -7.02
C ASP A 291 -0.26 -19.58 -8.50
N GLU A 292 -1.36 -19.94 -9.17
CA GLU A 292 -1.63 -19.58 -10.57
C GLU A 292 -1.71 -18.05 -10.74
N CYS A 293 -2.41 -17.33 -9.85
CA CYS A 293 -2.52 -15.88 -9.90
C CYS A 293 -1.16 -15.19 -9.75
N ILE A 294 -0.36 -15.59 -8.74
CA ILE A 294 0.98 -15.02 -8.54
C ILE A 294 1.87 -15.27 -9.77
N ALA A 295 1.82 -16.48 -10.33
CA ALA A 295 2.61 -16.83 -11.52
C ALA A 295 2.18 -16.00 -12.74
N ASN A 296 0.88 -15.86 -13.00
CA ASN A 296 0.35 -15.09 -14.12
C ASN A 296 0.63 -13.60 -13.99
N ILE A 297 0.48 -13.03 -12.79
CA ILE A 297 0.84 -11.63 -12.52
C ILE A 297 2.33 -11.41 -12.76
N THR A 298 3.18 -12.26 -12.19
CA THR A 298 4.65 -12.13 -12.33
C THR A 298 5.13 -12.30 -13.78
N ALA A 299 4.34 -12.95 -14.64
CA ALA A 299 4.64 -13.08 -16.07
C ALA A 299 4.35 -11.80 -16.87
N ILE A 300 3.63 -10.82 -16.32
CA ILE A 300 3.38 -9.54 -16.98
C ILE A 300 4.71 -8.78 -17.08
N PRO A 301 5.13 -8.33 -18.28
CA PRO A 301 6.39 -7.58 -18.42
C PRO A 301 6.31 -6.18 -17.80
N GLU A 302 7.36 -5.75 -17.11
CA GLU A 302 7.55 -4.34 -16.76
C GLU A 302 8.18 -3.57 -17.94
N PRO A 303 7.87 -2.27 -18.13
CA PRO A 303 6.91 -1.46 -17.37
C PRO A 303 5.45 -1.90 -17.61
N PHE A 304 4.68 -2.04 -16.54
CA PHE A 304 3.27 -2.44 -16.64
C PHE A 304 2.47 -1.53 -17.58
N ALA A 305 2.73 -0.22 -17.57
CA ALA A 305 2.09 0.74 -18.47
C ALA A 305 2.22 0.37 -19.96
N ALA A 306 3.30 -0.32 -20.36
CA ALA A 306 3.50 -0.76 -21.74
C ALA A 306 2.88 -2.14 -22.03
N SER A 307 2.64 -2.96 -21.02
CA SER A 307 2.19 -4.35 -21.12
C SER A 307 0.76 -4.58 -20.63
N ALA A 308 0.13 -3.57 -20.04
CA ALA A 308 -1.19 -3.66 -19.41
C ALA A 308 -2.29 -4.24 -20.33
N GLN A 309 -2.22 -3.99 -21.63
CA GLN A 309 -3.18 -4.52 -22.63
C GLN A 309 -2.70 -5.83 -23.28
N GLY A 310 -1.64 -6.44 -22.74
CA GLY A 310 -1.06 -7.68 -23.22
C GLY A 310 -1.85 -8.94 -22.82
N PRO A 311 -1.54 -10.08 -23.45
CA PRO A 311 -2.18 -11.35 -23.14
C PRO A 311 -1.85 -11.85 -21.71
N GLU A 312 -0.70 -11.50 -21.15
CA GLU A 312 -0.29 -11.87 -19.79
C GLU A 312 -1.19 -11.20 -18.74
N ALA A 313 -1.49 -9.90 -18.91
CA ALA A 313 -2.41 -9.18 -18.04
C ALA A 313 -3.84 -9.76 -18.13
N THR A 314 -4.29 -10.14 -19.33
CA THR A 314 -5.58 -10.81 -19.52
C THR A 314 -5.61 -12.18 -18.81
N ALA A 315 -4.54 -12.98 -18.91
CA ALA A 315 -4.43 -14.26 -18.22
C ALA A 315 -4.43 -14.11 -16.70
N ALA A 316 -3.75 -13.07 -16.17
CA ALA A 316 -3.78 -12.73 -14.74
C ALA A 316 -5.22 -12.43 -14.29
N MET A 317 -5.95 -11.59 -15.01
CA MET A 317 -7.36 -11.27 -14.72
C MET A 317 -8.27 -12.50 -14.72
N GLU A 318 -8.09 -13.43 -15.68
CA GLU A 318 -8.86 -14.67 -15.72
C GLU A 318 -8.62 -15.55 -14.49
N SER A 319 -7.37 -15.67 -14.05
CA SER A 319 -7.04 -16.43 -12.84
C SER A 319 -7.55 -15.77 -11.57
N LEU A 320 -7.47 -14.43 -11.47
CA LEU A 320 -8.01 -13.66 -10.35
C LEU A 320 -9.53 -13.83 -10.21
N GLY A 321 -10.30 -13.81 -11.32
CA GLY A 321 -11.74 -14.07 -11.29
C GLY A 321 -12.10 -15.46 -10.79
N LYS A 322 -11.29 -16.47 -11.11
CA LYS A 322 -11.45 -17.82 -10.54
C LYS A 322 -11.14 -17.86 -9.05
N LEU A 323 -10.07 -17.19 -8.61
CA LEU A 323 -9.67 -17.12 -7.21
C LEU A 323 -10.75 -16.44 -6.34
N SER A 324 -11.29 -15.31 -6.79
CA SER A 324 -12.41 -14.64 -6.11
C SER A 324 -13.59 -15.58 -5.92
N THR A 325 -13.96 -16.34 -6.97
CA THR A 325 -15.04 -17.35 -6.90
C THR A 325 -14.72 -18.47 -5.91
N ALA A 326 -13.50 -18.99 -5.91
CA ALA A 326 -13.07 -20.06 -5.00
C ALA A 326 -13.07 -19.59 -3.53
N LEU A 327 -12.61 -18.35 -3.25
CA LEU A 327 -12.69 -17.75 -1.92
C LEU A 327 -14.15 -17.56 -1.45
N ALA A 328 -15.07 -17.19 -2.35
CA ALA A 328 -16.50 -17.13 -2.04
C ALA A 328 -17.07 -18.50 -1.66
N ASN A 329 -16.57 -19.61 -2.25
CA ASN A 329 -16.92 -20.96 -1.85
C ASN A 329 -16.41 -21.31 -0.43
N VAL A 330 -15.23 -20.79 -0.03
CA VAL A 330 -14.74 -20.93 1.35
C VAL A 330 -15.72 -20.33 2.34
N ASN A 331 -16.28 -19.14 2.07
CA ASN A 331 -17.32 -18.55 2.92
C ASN A 331 -18.52 -19.49 3.11
N SER A 332 -18.93 -20.18 2.03
CA SER A 332 -20.02 -21.18 2.11
C SER A 332 -19.64 -22.39 2.96
N VAL A 333 -18.39 -22.86 2.89
CA VAL A 333 -17.88 -23.96 3.73
C VAL A 333 -17.87 -23.54 5.20
N LEU A 334 -17.40 -22.32 5.52
CA LEU A 334 -17.36 -21.79 6.91
C LEU A 334 -18.75 -21.69 7.55
N VAL A 335 -19.80 -21.39 6.77
CA VAL A 335 -21.17 -21.27 7.27
C VAL A 335 -21.82 -22.64 7.54
N ASN A 336 -21.49 -23.64 6.74
CA ASN A 336 -22.15 -24.94 6.74
C ASN A 336 -21.51 -25.97 7.69
N ASN A 337 -20.37 -25.65 8.29
CA ASN A 337 -19.62 -26.55 9.19
C ASN A 337 -19.25 -25.85 10.50
#